data_6c60de0cdd25cddf6493ac69d1bee54b
#
_entry.id   6c60de0cdd25cddf6493ac69d1bee54b
#
_cell.length_a   1.000
_cell.length_b   1.000
_cell.length_c   1.000
_cell.angle_alpha   90.00
_cell.angle_beta   90.00
_cell.angle_gamma   90.00
#
_symmetry.space_group_name_H-M   'P 1'
#
loop_
_entity.id
_entity.type
_entity.pdbx_description
1 polymer ?
#
loop_
_entity_poly.entity_id
_entity_poly.type
_entity_poly.pdbx_seq_one_letter_code
_entity_poly.pdbx_strand_id
1 'polypeptide(L)'
;MTDFVGCKAALFCGDALLTYLRDDKPGLPWAAKWDLPGGGREGGETPEACLLRELHEEFGLILTADRLLLRRRWPSMLDASRSSYFFAGRITAAEIAAIRFGEEGQYWQMMRVTEYLTHPHGIPELQRRVAVALPDV
;
A
#
# COMPACT_ATOMS: atom_id res chain seq x y z
N MET A 1 2.17 21.30 -9.53
CA MET A 1 1.28 21.07 -8.39
C MET A 1 0.68 19.66 -8.46
N THR A 2 0.70 18.96 -7.39
CA THR A 2 0.23 17.58 -7.35
C THR A 2 -1.22 17.56 -6.90
N ASP A 3 -2.12 17.17 -7.80
CA ASP A 3 -3.52 16.98 -7.46
C ASP A 3 -3.76 15.48 -7.27
N PHE A 4 -3.27 14.97 -6.14
CA PHE A 4 -3.47 13.56 -5.83
C PHE A 4 -4.40 13.40 -4.61
N VAL A 5 -5.13 12.28 -4.56
CA VAL A 5 -6.11 12.01 -3.51
C VAL A 5 -5.63 10.98 -2.50
N GLY A 6 -4.61 10.22 -2.82
CA GLY A 6 -4.09 9.19 -1.91
C GLY A 6 -2.89 8.46 -2.47
N CYS A 7 -2.45 7.44 -1.74
CA CYS A 7 -1.27 6.66 -2.06
C CYS A 7 -1.43 5.21 -1.61
N LYS A 8 -0.66 4.33 -2.24
CA LYS A 8 -0.47 2.94 -1.84
C LYS A 8 0.99 2.57 -2.05
N ALA A 9 1.44 1.51 -1.37
CA ALA A 9 2.81 1.06 -1.51
C ALA A 9 2.93 -0.45 -1.51
N ALA A 10 3.85 -0.96 -2.34
CA ALA A 10 4.33 -2.33 -2.26
C ALA A 10 5.66 -2.32 -1.51
N LEU A 11 5.66 -2.89 -0.31
CA LEU A 11 6.84 -2.96 0.54
C LEU A 11 7.30 -4.40 0.62
N PHE A 12 8.44 -4.67 0.01
CA PHE A 12 8.96 -6.03 -0.19
C PHE A 12 9.99 -6.41 0.88
N CYS A 13 9.97 -7.68 1.23
CA CYS A 13 11.06 -8.33 1.95
C CYS A 13 11.26 -9.69 1.29
N GLY A 14 12.39 -9.88 0.60
CA GLY A 14 12.59 -11.08 -0.22
C GLY A 14 11.51 -11.18 -1.29
N ASP A 15 10.87 -12.34 -1.37
CA ASP A 15 9.81 -12.62 -2.35
C ASP A 15 8.40 -12.37 -1.80
N ALA A 16 8.28 -11.68 -0.68
CA ALA A 16 7.00 -11.36 -0.05
C ALA A 16 6.81 -9.84 0.03
N LEU A 17 5.55 -9.42 0.14
CA LEU A 17 5.20 -8.02 0.34
C LEU A 17 4.16 -7.88 1.44
N LEU A 18 4.15 -6.70 2.06
CA LEU A 18 3.25 -6.37 3.15
C LEU A 18 1.84 -6.14 2.63
N THR A 19 0.88 -6.90 3.16
CA THR A 19 -0.53 -6.82 2.80
C THR A 19 -1.39 -6.79 4.04
N TYR A 20 -2.66 -6.41 3.88
CA TYR A 20 -3.65 -6.58 4.94
C TYR A 20 -5.02 -6.89 4.34
N LEU A 21 -5.83 -7.60 5.09
CA LEU A 21 -7.20 -7.94 4.70
C LEU A 21 -8.12 -6.82 5.18
N ARG A 22 -8.84 -6.20 4.25
CA ARG A 22 -9.80 -5.14 4.57
C ARG A 22 -10.96 -5.68 5.38
N ASP A 23 -11.59 -4.81 6.16
CA ASP A 23 -12.80 -5.15 6.91
C ASP A 23 -13.90 -5.63 5.95
N ASP A 24 -14.74 -6.52 6.46
CA ASP A 24 -15.89 -7.04 5.72
C ASP A 24 -17.14 -6.31 6.20
N LYS A 25 -17.33 -5.08 5.70
CA LYS A 25 -18.43 -4.21 6.10
C LYS A 25 -19.25 -3.79 4.90
N PRO A 26 -20.60 -3.75 5.01
CA PRO A 26 -21.44 -3.26 3.92
C PRO A 26 -21.07 -1.83 3.53
N GLY A 27 -21.01 -1.56 2.22
CA GLY A 27 -20.71 -0.23 1.71
C GLY A 27 -19.22 0.13 1.69
N LEU A 28 -18.35 -0.69 2.27
CA LEU A 28 -16.92 -0.44 2.21
C LEU A 28 -16.38 -0.83 0.84
N PRO A 29 -15.67 0.09 0.12
CA PRO A 29 -15.02 -0.29 -1.13
C PRO A 29 -14.05 -1.45 -0.90
N TRP A 30 -14.07 -2.44 -1.78
CA TRP A 30 -13.23 -3.65 -1.70
C TRP A 30 -13.28 -4.35 -0.35
N ALA A 31 -14.47 -4.44 0.27
CA ALA A 31 -14.64 -5.16 1.53
C ALA A 31 -14.10 -6.58 1.43
N ALA A 32 -13.40 -7.04 2.46
CA ALA A 32 -12.80 -8.36 2.56
C ALA A 32 -11.80 -8.70 1.44
N LYS A 33 -11.19 -7.67 0.83
CA LYS A 33 -10.14 -7.84 -0.17
C LYS A 33 -8.76 -7.58 0.44
N TRP A 34 -7.74 -8.19 -0.16
CA TRP A 34 -6.35 -7.97 0.24
C TRP A 34 -5.84 -6.67 -0.38
N ASP A 35 -5.45 -5.77 0.49
CA ASP A 35 -5.00 -4.42 0.18
C ASP A 35 -3.52 -4.24 0.52
N LEU A 36 -2.98 -3.12 0.10
CA LEU A 36 -1.61 -2.70 0.40
C LEU A 36 -1.64 -1.47 1.32
N PRO A 37 -0.53 -1.19 2.03
CA PRO A 37 -0.45 0.01 2.87
C PRO A 37 -0.71 1.29 2.10
N GLY A 38 -1.35 2.24 2.74
CA GLY A 38 -1.63 3.55 2.18
C GLY A 38 -3.03 4.00 2.48
N GLY A 39 -3.38 5.18 2.00
CA GLY A 39 -4.69 5.76 2.23
C GLY A 39 -4.83 7.14 1.65
N GLY A 40 -5.81 7.88 2.14
CA GLY A 40 -6.15 9.21 1.64
C GLY A 40 -5.18 10.30 2.06
N ARG A 41 -4.99 11.26 1.17
CA ARG A 41 -4.21 12.46 1.45
C ARG A 41 -4.91 13.31 2.51
N GLU A 42 -4.14 13.88 3.43
CA GLU A 42 -4.63 14.85 4.41
C GLU A 42 -3.96 16.19 4.19
N GLY A 43 -4.77 17.26 4.09
CA GLY A 43 -4.27 18.61 3.93
C GLY A 43 -3.32 18.77 2.75
N GLY A 44 -2.23 19.48 2.97
CA GLY A 44 -1.23 19.75 1.95
C GLY A 44 -0.10 18.74 1.88
N GLU A 45 -0.29 17.53 2.33
CA GLU A 45 0.76 16.51 2.32
C GLU A 45 1.35 16.30 0.93
N THR A 46 2.67 16.07 0.88
CA THR A 46 3.32 15.51 -0.31
C THR A 46 2.95 14.03 -0.43
N PRO A 47 3.13 13.42 -1.61
CA PRO A 47 2.88 11.98 -1.74
C PRO A 47 3.66 11.14 -0.75
N GLU A 48 4.95 11.46 -0.52
CA GLU A 48 5.77 10.76 0.45
C GLU A 48 5.26 10.93 1.89
N ALA A 49 4.90 12.15 2.26
CA ALA A 49 4.39 12.42 3.61
C ALA A 49 3.07 11.66 3.86
N CYS A 50 2.20 11.60 2.86
CA CYS A 50 0.95 10.86 2.93
C CYS A 50 1.22 9.38 3.20
N LEU A 51 2.10 8.76 2.42
CA LEU A 51 2.40 7.35 2.61
C LEU A 51 3.06 7.07 3.95
N LEU A 52 4.04 7.87 4.35
CA LEU A 52 4.76 7.65 5.61
C LEU A 52 3.82 7.80 6.82
N ARG A 53 2.88 8.73 6.77
CA ARG A 53 1.86 8.87 7.82
C ARG A 53 0.96 7.64 7.88
N GLU A 54 0.48 7.17 6.73
CA GLU A 54 -0.38 5.99 6.67
C GLU A 54 0.33 4.73 7.17
N LEU A 55 1.62 4.56 6.83
CA LEU A 55 2.42 3.43 7.34
C LEU A 55 2.51 3.45 8.86
N HIS A 56 2.70 4.62 9.44
CA HIS A 56 2.77 4.76 10.90
C HIS A 56 1.42 4.44 11.54
N GLU A 57 0.33 4.98 10.98
CA GLU A 57 -1.01 4.76 11.52
C GLU A 57 -1.45 3.30 11.40
N GLU A 58 -1.21 2.67 10.24
CA GLU A 58 -1.72 1.33 9.95
C GLU A 58 -0.85 0.22 10.53
N PHE A 59 0.47 0.41 10.54
CA PHE A 59 1.42 -0.66 10.87
C PHE A 59 2.43 -0.30 11.95
N GLY A 60 2.42 0.93 12.44
CA GLY A 60 3.43 1.39 13.39
C GLY A 60 4.84 1.47 12.80
N LEU A 61 4.96 1.45 11.47
CA LEU A 61 6.25 1.52 10.80
C LEU A 61 6.71 2.96 10.66
N ILE A 62 7.97 3.22 10.98
CA ILE A 62 8.61 4.51 10.80
C ILE A 62 9.72 4.33 9.77
N LEU A 63 9.47 4.79 8.55
CA LEU A 63 10.44 4.77 7.47
C LEU A 63 10.79 6.19 7.07
N THR A 64 11.94 6.36 6.43
CA THR A 64 12.34 7.62 5.81
C THR A 64 12.03 7.58 4.31
N ALA A 65 11.89 8.76 3.70
CA ALA A 65 11.47 8.87 2.31
C ALA A 65 12.45 8.19 1.33
N ASP A 66 13.72 8.09 1.68
CA ASP A 66 14.74 7.44 0.86
C ASP A 66 14.54 5.92 0.74
N ARG A 67 13.68 5.34 1.58
CA ARG A 67 13.31 3.92 1.49
C ARG A 67 12.31 3.65 0.37
N LEU A 68 11.69 4.69 -0.18
CA LEU A 68 10.73 4.61 -1.27
C LEU A 68 11.50 4.68 -2.59
N LEU A 69 11.83 3.53 -3.15
CA LEU A 69 12.72 3.38 -4.30
C LEU A 69 12.05 3.72 -5.63
N LEU A 70 10.72 3.63 -5.69
CA LEU A 70 9.93 3.91 -6.88
C LEU A 70 8.72 4.75 -6.50
N ARG A 71 8.40 5.74 -7.33
CA ARG A 71 7.17 6.51 -7.22
C ARG A 71 6.54 6.66 -8.60
N ARG A 72 5.29 6.22 -8.74
CA ARG A 72 4.54 6.34 -10.00
C ARG A 72 3.18 6.96 -9.75
N ARG A 73 2.77 7.82 -10.68
CA ARG A 73 1.43 8.40 -10.66
C ARG A 73 0.48 7.52 -11.46
N TRP A 74 -0.69 7.27 -10.88
CA TRP A 74 -1.75 6.48 -11.49
C TRP A 74 -3.08 7.20 -11.37
N PRO A 75 -4.07 6.88 -12.22
CA PRO A 75 -5.44 7.32 -11.92
C PRO A 75 -5.89 6.76 -10.57
N SER A 76 -6.66 7.54 -9.82
CA SER A 76 -7.22 7.06 -8.57
C SER A 76 -8.18 5.89 -8.83
N MET A 77 -8.16 4.88 -7.95
CA MET A 77 -9.03 3.71 -8.10
C MET A 77 -10.51 4.04 -7.86
N LEU A 78 -10.80 5.09 -7.11
CA LEU A 78 -12.18 5.51 -6.82
C LEU A 78 -12.70 6.55 -7.78
N ASP A 79 -11.82 7.34 -8.39
CA ASP A 79 -12.17 8.41 -9.33
C ASP A 79 -11.04 8.59 -10.33
N ALA A 80 -11.19 8.00 -11.50
CA ALA A 80 -10.15 8.00 -12.53
C ALA A 80 -9.83 9.40 -13.09
N SER A 81 -10.67 10.41 -12.82
CA SER A 81 -10.38 11.80 -13.20
C SER A 81 -9.33 12.44 -12.28
N ARG A 82 -9.03 11.80 -11.16
CA ARG A 82 -8.04 12.27 -10.18
C ARG A 82 -6.85 11.31 -10.14
N SER A 83 -5.80 11.71 -9.42
CA SER A 83 -4.55 10.95 -9.38
C SER A 83 -4.31 10.34 -8.00
N SER A 84 -3.53 9.28 -7.98
CA SER A 84 -2.94 8.71 -6.79
C SER A 84 -1.49 8.36 -7.07
N TYR A 85 -0.71 8.09 -6.01
CA TYR A 85 0.67 7.67 -6.17
C TYR A 85 0.85 6.24 -5.66
N PHE A 86 1.67 5.49 -6.38
CA PHE A 86 2.05 4.15 -6.00
C PHE A 86 3.54 4.11 -5.77
N PHE A 87 3.93 3.66 -4.57
CA PHE A 87 5.32 3.55 -4.18
C PHE A 87 5.74 2.09 -4.11
N ALA A 88 7.03 1.86 -4.25
CA ALA A 88 7.61 0.56 -3.97
C ALA A 88 8.92 0.76 -3.22
N GLY A 89 9.20 -0.14 -2.31
CA GLY A 89 10.40 -0.11 -1.50
C GLY A 89 10.63 -1.44 -0.81
N ARG A 90 11.65 -1.49 0.05
CA ARG A 90 11.99 -2.70 0.79
C ARG A 90 11.96 -2.44 2.27
N ILE A 91 11.50 -3.43 3.03
CA ILE A 91 11.53 -3.41 4.49
C ILE A 91 12.35 -4.60 4.99
N THR A 92 12.87 -4.47 6.20
CA THR A 92 13.74 -5.48 6.81
C THR A 92 12.93 -6.43 7.69
N ALA A 93 13.51 -7.60 7.98
CA ALA A 93 12.90 -8.55 8.92
C ALA A 93 12.69 -7.91 10.29
N ALA A 94 13.60 -7.06 10.74
CA ALA A 94 13.45 -6.36 12.03
C ALA A 94 12.27 -5.40 12.01
N GLU A 95 12.06 -4.70 10.90
CA GLU A 95 10.91 -3.81 10.75
C GLU A 95 9.60 -4.59 10.74
N ILE A 96 9.57 -5.73 10.06
CA ILE A 96 8.40 -6.61 10.06
C ILE A 96 8.09 -7.09 11.48
N ALA A 97 9.11 -7.48 12.24
CA ALA A 97 8.94 -7.93 13.63
C ALA A 97 8.41 -6.82 14.53
N ALA A 98 8.62 -5.56 14.17
CA ALA A 98 8.18 -4.41 14.95
C ALA A 98 6.78 -3.90 14.57
N ILE A 99 6.13 -4.51 13.58
CA ILE A 99 4.81 -4.07 13.14
C ILE A 99 3.80 -4.14 14.28
N ARG A 100 3.04 -3.05 14.43
CA ARG A 100 1.88 -2.97 15.30
C ARG A 100 0.69 -2.59 14.45
N PHE A 101 -0.13 -3.58 14.11
CA PHE A 101 -1.27 -3.37 13.23
C PHE A 101 -2.33 -2.52 13.94
N GLY A 102 -2.84 -1.50 13.24
CA GLY A 102 -3.85 -0.59 13.75
C GLY A 102 -5.25 -1.20 13.76
N GLU A 103 -6.25 -0.33 13.91
CA GLU A 103 -7.64 -0.75 14.08
C GLU A 103 -8.37 -0.98 12.75
N GLU A 104 -7.86 -0.46 11.65
CA GLU A 104 -8.46 -0.66 10.34
C GLU A 104 -7.97 -1.95 9.72
N GLY A 105 -8.89 -2.75 9.20
CA GLY A 105 -8.58 -4.05 8.63
C GLY A 105 -8.69 -5.18 9.63
N GLN A 106 -8.75 -6.40 9.12
CA GLN A 106 -8.93 -7.60 9.95
C GLN A 106 -7.61 -8.11 10.51
N TYR A 107 -6.59 -8.24 9.67
CA TYR A 107 -5.22 -8.61 10.04
C TYR A 107 -4.28 -8.34 8.87
N TRP A 108 -2.97 -8.33 9.15
CA TRP A 108 -1.95 -8.14 8.15
C TRP A 108 -1.17 -9.44 7.91
N GLN A 109 -0.48 -9.50 6.76
CA GLN A 109 0.31 -10.65 6.39
C GLN A 109 1.40 -10.25 5.42
N MET A 110 2.62 -10.78 5.61
CA MET A 110 3.61 -10.81 4.53
C MET A 110 3.20 -11.93 3.59
N MET A 111 2.77 -11.56 2.40
CA MET A 111 2.27 -12.51 1.40
C MET A 111 3.29 -12.66 0.28
N ARG A 112 3.51 -13.88 -0.20
CA ARG A 112 4.37 -14.07 -1.35
C ARG A 112 3.84 -13.26 -2.53
N VAL A 113 4.76 -12.64 -3.29
CA VAL A 113 4.38 -11.83 -4.45
C VAL A 113 3.57 -12.65 -5.45
N THR A 114 4.00 -13.89 -5.74
CA THR A 114 3.28 -14.76 -6.66
C THR A 114 1.87 -15.09 -6.17
N GLU A 115 1.70 -15.26 -4.87
CA GLU A 115 0.37 -15.46 -4.28
C GLU A 115 -0.49 -14.20 -4.39
N TYR A 116 0.07 -13.04 -4.07
CA TYR A 116 -0.67 -11.78 -4.14
C TYR A 116 -1.16 -11.50 -5.55
N LEU A 117 -0.31 -11.68 -6.56
CA LEU A 117 -0.63 -11.37 -7.95
C LEU A 117 -1.78 -12.22 -8.51
N THR A 118 -2.00 -13.40 -7.96
CA THR A 118 -3.05 -14.33 -8.43
C THR A 118 -4.15 -14.56 -7.40
N HIS A 119 -4.11 -13.84 -6.28
CA HIS A 119 -5.06 -14.07 -5.20
C HIS A 119 -6.48 -13.69 -5.64
N PRO A 120 -7.47 -14.60 -5.49
CA PRO A 120 -8.85 -14.33 -5.95
C PRO A 120 -9.52 -13.19 -5.17
N HIS A 121 -9.01 -12.84 -3.99
CA HIS A 121 -9.51 -11.74 -3.17
C HIS A 121 -8.54 -10.57 -3.08
N GLY A 122 -7.57 -10.47 -3.99
CA GLY A 122 -6.73 -9.29 -4.13
C GLY A 122 -7.50 -8.18 -4.85
N ILE A 123 -7.14 -6.91 -4.59
CA ILE A 123 -7.68 -5.79 -5.33
C ILE A 123 -7.02 -5.80 -6.73
N PRO A 124 -7.78 -6.02 -7.81
CA PRO A 124 -7.17 -6.26 -9.14
C PRO A 124 -6.26 -5.14 -9.62
N GLU A 125 -6.64 -3.88 -9.39
CA GLU A 125 -5.82 -2.76 -9.81
C GLU A 125 -4.47 -2.74 -9.08
N LEU A 126 -4.45 -3.09 -7.81
CA LEU A 126 -3.19 -3.15 -7.04
C LEU A 126 -2.32 -4.32 -7.48
N GLN A 127 -2.92 -5.46 -7.82
CA GLN A 127 -2.17 -6.59 -8.40
C GLN A 127 -1.46 -6.14 -9.67
N ARG A 128 -2.13 -5.36 -10.52
CA ARG A 128 -1.54 -4.82 -11.75
C ARG A 128 -0.39 -3.86 -11.46
N ARG A 129 -0.57 -2.95 -10.51
CA ARG A 129 0.47 -1.97 -10.14
C ARG A 129 1.71 -2.65 -9.58
N VAL A 130 1.52 -3.69 -8.76
CA VAL A 130 2.65 -4.49 -8.26
C VAL A 130 3.39 -5.14 -9.42
N ALA A 131 2.68 -5.75 -10.36
CA ALA A 131 3.31 -6.40 -11.50
C ALA A 131 4.14 -5.42 -12.34
N VAL A 132 3.64 -4.20 -12.54
CA VAL A 132 4.36 -3.16 -13.28
C VAL A 132 5.60 -2.69 -12.52
N ALA A 133 5.54 -2.64 -11.19
CA ALA A 133 6.64 -2.15 -10.35
C ALA A 133 7.78 -3.16 -10.19
N LEU A 134 7.49 -4.47 -10.28
CA LEU A 134 8.46 -5.53 -9.97
C LEU A 134 9.82 -5.39 -10.68
N PRO A 135 9.89 -5.07 -11.98
CA PRO A 135 11.19 -4.96 -12.65
C PRO A 135 12.09 -3.85 -12.09
N ASP A 136 11.52 -2.88 -11.38
CA ASP A 136 12.23 -1.68 -10.91
C ASP A 136 12.52 -1.70 -9.42
N VAL A 137 12.31 -2.83 -8.77
CA VAL A 137 12.48 -2.93 -7.30
C VAL A 137 13.54 -3.95 -6.91
#